data_b25b435ae21f5860df31ca7df320474b
#
_entry.id   b25b435ae21f5860df31ca7df320474b
#
_cell.length_a   1.000
_cell.length_b   1.000
_cell.length_c   1.000
_cell.angle_alpha   90.00
_cell.angle_beta   90.00
_cell.angle_gamma   90.00
#
_symmetry.space_group_name_H-M   'P 1'
#
loop_
_entity.id
_entity.type
_entity.pdbx_description
1 polymer ?
#
loop_
_entity_poly.entity_id
_entity_poly.type
_entity_poly.pdbx_seq_one_letter_code
_entity_poly.pdbx_strand_id
1 'polypeptide(L)'
;MDRCVVLVDAGYLLGAAASLLAGEPARSRISVDHATLIQGLRERAEAETERPLLRIYWFDGAPDRVPQPEHRRLRVMPRVTVRLGALTRSDGRWAQKGVDAAMHAELTELARNRACSDIVLVTGDGDLLPGLMSAKEHGVAVHLWAVQAADGDYNQSEDLVAEADERRVLDRAWITRAVRAKELPGPCAP
;
A
#
# COMPACT_ATOMS: atom_id res chain seq x y z
N MET A 1 12.11 -0.35 -20.32
CA MET A 1 13.01 0.26 -19.34
C MET A 1 13.08 -0.59 -18.11
N ASP A 2 14.26 -0.95 -17.70
CA ASP A 2 14.49 -1.91 -16.61
C ASP A 2 14.44 -1.23 -15.24
N ARG A 3 13.26 -0.86 -14.82
CA ARG A 3 12.99 -0.22 -13.52
C ARG A 3 11.76 -0.81 -12.89
N CYS A 4 11.68 -0.77 -11.55
CA CYS A 4 10.46 -1.10 -10.84
C CYS A 4 9.78 0.14 -10.27
N VAL A 5 8.48 0.03 -10.09
CA VAL A 5 7.62 1.02 -9.43
C VAL A 5 6.81 0.31 -8.36
N VAL A 6 6.63 0.96 -7.22
CA VAL A 6 5.78 0.46 -6.14
C VAL A 6 4.54 1.34 -6.02
N LEU A 7 3.37 0.74 -6.11
CA LEU A 7 2.09 1.41 -5.82
C LEU A 7 1.54 0.87 -4.50
N VAL A 8 1.40 1.73 -3.53
CA VAL A 8 0.94 1.39 -2.18
C VAL A 8 -0.45 1.94 -1.94
N ASP A 9 -1.40 1.05 -1.70
CA ASP A 9 -2.66 1.38 -1.06
C ASP A 9 -2.43 1.49 0.45
N ALA A 10 -2.29 2.72 0.95
CA ALA A 10 -1.98 2.96 2.36
C ALA A 10 -3.09 2.46 3.29
N GLY A 11 -4.35 2.58 2.87
CA GLY A 11 -5.49 2.05 3.63
C GLY A 11 -5.39 0.54 3.83
N TYR A 12 -5.05 -0.20 2.78
CA TYR A 12 -4.82 -1.63 2.88
C TYR A 12 -3.60 -1.96 3.74
N LEU A 13 -2.45 -1.39 3.42
CA LEU A 13 -1.19 -1.71 4.12
C LEU A 13 -1.28 -1.44 5.62
N LEU A 14 -1.73 -0.25 6.00
CA LEU A 14 -1.80 0.15 7.39
C LEU A 14 -2.98 -0.48 8.13
N GLY A 15 -4.11 -0.67 7.46
CA GLY A 15 -5.25 -1.39 8.03
C GLY A 15 -4.93 -2.86 8.32
N ALA A 16 -4.29 -3.55 7.38
CA ALA A 16 -3.87 -4.93 7.56
C ALA A 16 -2.77 -5.07 8.62
N ALA A 17 -1.81 -4.13 8.66
CA ALA A 17 -0.80 -4.09 9.71
C ALA A 17 -1.42 -3.88 11.10
N ALA A 18 -2.42 -3.00 11.22
CA ALA A 18 -3.16 -2.80 12.46
C ALA A 18 -3.93 -4.06 12.88
N SER A 19 -4.59 -4.74 11.95
CA SER A 19 -5.24 -6.02 12.22
C SER A 19 -4.26 -7.07 12.73
N LEU A 20 -3.09 -7.16 12.10
CA LEU A 20 -2.05 -8.11 12.48
C LEU A 20 -1.48 -7.85 13.88
N LEU A 21 -1.21 -6.58 14.21
CA LEU A 21 -0.50 -6.20 15.44
C LEU A 21 -1.43 -5.85 16.61
N ALA A 22 -2.62 -5.34 16.34
CA ALA A 22 -3.57 -4.84 17.34
C ALA A 22 -4.93 -5.54 17.31
N GLY A 23 -5.17 -6.46 16.38
CA GLY A 23 -6.39 -7.25 16.28
C GLY A 23 -7.58 -6.54 15.61
N GLU A 24 -7.41 -5.31 15.15
CA GLU A 24 -8.45 -4.56 14.43
C GLU A 24 -7.83 -3.63 13.38
N PRO A 25 -8.53 -3.33 12.25
CA PRO A 25 -7.98 -2.56 11.15
C PRO A 25 -7.95 -1.05 11.40
N ALA A 26 -7.83 -0.63 12.64
CA ALA A 26 -7.83 0.78 13.03
C ALA A 26 -6.41 1.35 13.05
N ARG A 27 -6.10 2.25 12.14
CA ARG A 27 -4.78 2.91 12.04
C ARG A 27 -4.40 3.68 13.31
N SER A 28 -5.39 4.12 14.09
CA SER A 28 -5.18 4.75 15.40
C SER A 28 -4.55 3.82 16.45
N ARG A 29 -4.60 2.51 16.21
CA ARG A 29 -4.04 1.48 17.10
C ARG A 29 -2.56 1.18 16.84
N ILE A 30 -1.98 1.78 15.82
CA ILE A 30 -0.57 1.59 15.46
C ILE A 30 0.18 2.90 15.35
N SER A 31 1.47 2.81 15.57
CA SER A 31 2.45 3.86 15.29
C SER A 31 3.36 3.42 14.16
N VAL A 32 3.57 4.30 13.19
CA VAL A 32 4.32 3.99 11.96
C VAL A 32 5.55 4.88 11.86
N ASP A 33 6.71 4.27 11.71
CA ASP A 33 7.92 4.93 11.24
C ASP A 33 7.91 4.92 9.71
N HIS A 34 7.41 6.00 9.12
CA HIS A 34 7.23 6.10 7.67
C HIS A 34 8.57 6.04 6.92
N ALA A 35 9.62 6.65 7.45
CA ALA A 35 10.93 6.61 6.80
C ALA A 35 11.48 5.17 6.73
N THR A 36 11.38 4.42 7.80
CA THR A 36 11.78 3.00 7.85
C THR A 36 10.90 2.14 6.94
N LEU A 37 9.59 2.40 6.90
CA LEU A 37 8.65 1.68 6.04
C LEU A 37 8.97 1.91 4.56
N ILE A 38 9.18 3.14 4.15
CA ILE A 38 9.54 3.50 2.77
C ILE A 38 10.87 2.87 2.36
N GLN A 39 11.87 2.92 3.24
CA GLN A 39 13.16 2.28 2.97
C GLN A 39 13.02 0.77 2.83
N GLY A 40 12.24 0.14 3.67
CA GLY A 40 11.95 -1.29 3.59
C GLY A 40 11.23 -1.70 2.30
N LEU A 41 10.24 -0.92 1.87
CA LEU A 41 9.55 -1.13 0.60
C LEU A 41 10.52 -1.02 -0.58
N ARG A 42 11.37 -0.02 -0.58
CA ARG A 42 12.38 0.19 -1.63
C ARG A 42 13.34 -1.00 -1.70
N GLU A 43 13.97 -1.35 -0.60
CA GLU A 43 14.97 -2.42 -0.55
C GLU A 43 14.37 -3.75 -1.01
N ARG A 44 13.16 -4.06 -0.54
CA ARG A 44 12.49 -5.29 -0.92
C ARG A 44 12.09 -5.31 -2.40
N ALA A 45 11.58 -4.19 -2.91
CA ALA A 45 11.22 -4.10 -4.32
C ALA A 45 12.45 -4.28 -5.23
N GLU A 46 13.54 -3.61 -4.93
CA GLU A 46 14.79 -3.74 -5.70
C GLU A 46 15.36 -5.16 -5.61
N ALA A 47 15.26 -5.81 -4.45
CA ALA A 47 15.73 -7.19 -4.27
C ALA A 47 14.87 -8.22 -5.01
N GLU A 48 13.56 -8.10 -4.93
CA GLU A 48 12.64 -9.08 -5.55
C GLU A 48 12.49 -8.92 -7.06
N THR A 49 12.55 -7.69 -7.57
CA THR A 49 12.45 -7.44 -9.01
C THR A 49 13.80 -7.47 -9.73
N GLU A 50 14.89 -7.37 -8.98
CA GLU A 50 16.25 -7.18 -9.53
C GLU A 50 16.35 -5.95 -10.43
N ARG A 51 15.54 -4.91 -10.12
CA ARG A 51 15.45 -3.67 -10.87
C ARG A 51 15.62 -2.46 -9.96
N PRO A 52 16.29 -1.39 -10.41
CA PRO A 52 16.36 -0.16 -9.63
C PRO A 52 14.99 0.49 -9.51
N LEU A 53 14.69 1.04 -8.34
CA LEU A 53 13.43 1.73 -8.10
C LEU A 53 13.36 3.04 -8.87
N LEU A 54 12.29 3.23 -9.64
CA LEU A 54 11.92 4.51 -10.21
C LEU A 54 11.23 5.37 -9.16
N ARG A 55 10.15 4.85 -8.55
CA ARG A 55 9.29 5.63 -7.64
C ARG A 55 8.42 4.74 -6.78
N ILE A 56 8.10 5.24 -5.59
CA ILE A 56 7.02 4.73 -4.75
C ILE A 56 5.86 5.72 -4.81
N TYR A 57 4.70 5.25 -5.22
CA TYR A 57 3.44 6.00 -5.14
C TYR A 57 2.69 5.57 -3.89
N TRP A 58 2.40 6.54 -3.04
CA TRP A 58 1.65 6.34 -1.80
C TRP A 58 0.25 6.91 -1.99
N PHE A 59 -0.73 6.03 -2.09
CA PHE A 59 -2.14 6.39 -2.26
C PHE A 59 -2.85 6.30 -0.92
N ASP A 60 -3.47 7.39 -0.51
CA ASP A 60 -4.17 7.47 0.78
C ASP A 60 -5.39 8.39 0.69
N GLY A 61 -6.34 8.22 1.61
CA GLY A 61 -7.42 9.16 1.84
C GLY A 61 -7.02 10.25 2.82
N ALA A 62 -7.53 11.46 2.61
CA ALA A 62 -7.38 12.56 3.54
C ALA A 62 -8.67 13.39 3.57
N PRO A 63 -9.07 13.95 4.73
CA PRO A 63 -10.21 14.85 4.81
C PRO A 63 -10.02 16.01 3.83
N ASP A 64 -11.02 16.23 2.95
CA ASP A 64 -10.99 17.25 1.90
C ASP A 64 -9.74 17.21 1.00
N ARG A 65 -9.08 16.06 0.91
CA ARG A 65 -7.78 15.87 0.22
C ARG A 65 -6.65 16.75 0.78
N VAL A 66 -6.79 17.20 2.01
CA VAL A 66 -5.78 18.03 2.69
C VAL A 66 -4.68 17.12 3.25
N PRO A 67 -3.41 17.31 2.86
CA PRO A 67 -2.32 16.50 3.36
C PRO A 67 -2.20 16.59 4.89
N GLN A 68 -2.22 15.44 5.53
CA GLN A 68 -1.95 15.31 6.96
C GLN A 68 -0.43 15.39 7.24
N PRO A 69 0.01 15.53 8.50
CA PRO A 69 1.44 15.63 8.84
C PRO A 69 2.28 14.49 8.24
N GLU A 70 1.82 13.25 8.28
CA GLU A 70 2.49 12.09 7.68
C GLU A 70 2.61 12.22 6.16
N HIS A 71 1.58 12.72 5.48
CA HIS A 71 1.61 12.95 4.04
C HIS A 71 2.65 14.00 3.65
N ARG A 72 2.74 15.07 4.45
CA ARG A 72 3.75 16.13 4.22
C ARG A 72 5.17 15.61 4.39
N ARG A 73 5.39 14.72 5.35
CA ARG A 73 6.70 14.06 5.54
C ARG A 73 7.04 13.11 4.40
N LEU A 74 6.08 12.30 3.97
CA LEU A 74 6.28 11.35 2.87
C LEU A 74 6.60 12.03 1.55
N ARG A 75 5.87 13.09 1.21
CA ARG A 75 6.00 13.75 -0.10
C ARG A 75 7.35 14.44 -0.36
N VAL A 76 8.15 14.66 0.67
CA VAL A 76 9.51 15.22 0.54
C VAL A 76 10.60 14.15 0.58
N MET A 77 10.23 12.89 0.78
CA MET A 77 11.20 11.79 0.73
C MET A 77 11.62 11.51 -0.72
N PRO A 78 12.89 11.15 -0.95
CA PRO A 78 13.37 10.83 -2.29
C PRO A 78 12.54 9.69 -2.93
N ARG A 79 12.15 9.89 -4.18
CA ARG A 79 11.40 8.91 -5.00
C ARG A 79 10.01 8.53 -4.45
N VAL A 80 9.44 9.35 -3.59
CA VAL A 80 8.08 9.16 -3.08
C VAL A 80 7.16 10.20 -3.67
N THR A 81 6.02 9.75 -4.17
CA THR A 81 4.93 10.61 -4.64
C THR A 81 3.66 10.23 -3.89
N VAL A 82 3.06 11.21 -3.21
CA VAL A 82 1.80 11.02 -2.48
C VAL A 82 0.63 11.44 -3.38
N ARG A 83 -0.37 10.57 -3.45
CA ARG A 83 -1.65 10.82 -4.14
C ARG A 83 -2.79 10.69 -3.14
N LEU A 84 -3.56 11.73 -2.96
CA LEU A 84 -4.64 11.77 -1.97
C LEU A 84 -6.01 11.69 -2.63
N GLY A 85 -6.83 10.75 -2.16
CA GLY A 85 -8.26 10.72 -2.40
C GLY A 85 -9.00 11.44 -1.27
N ALA A 86 -10.31 11.68 -1.46
CA ALA A 86 -11.14 12.23 -0.42
C ALA A 86 -11.45 11.17 0.65
N LEU A 87 -11.38 11.56 1.92
CA LEU A 87 -11.88 10.79 3.04
C LEU A 87 -13.21 11.40 3.47
N THR A 88 -14.29 10.67 3.26
CA THR A 88 -15.65 11.12 3.56
C THR A 88 -16.24 10.31 4.71
N ARG A 89 -17.10 10.95 5.50
CA ARG A 89 -17.85 10.28 6.57
C ARG A 89 -19.27 10.07 6.10
N SER A 90 -19.71 8.81 6.09
CA SER A 90 -21.09 8.42 5.82
C SER A 90 -21.54 7.40 6.86
N ASP A 91 -22.71 7.59 7.44
CA ASP A 91 -23.30 6.72 8.47
C ASP A 91 -22.35 6.41 9.64
N GLY A 92 -21.59 7.40 10.06
CA GLY A 92 -20.63 7.27 11.17
C GLY A 92 -19.32 6.54 10.81
N ARG A 93 -19.16 6.11 9.56
CA ARG A 93 -17.95 5.43 9.07
C ARG A 93 -17.16 6.31 8.10
N TRP A 94 -15.85 6.22 8.16
CA TRP A 94 -14.96 6.85 7.19
C TRP A 94 -14.84 5.94 5.96
N ALA A 95 -14.99 6.54 4.78
CA ALA A 95 -14.78 5.88 3.49
C ALA A 95 -13.86 6.70 2.61
N GLN A 96 -12.93 6.03 1.96
CA GLN A 96 -12.05 6.65 0.96
C GLN A 96 -12.78 6.75 -0.38
N LYS A 97 -12.64 7.88 -1.05
CA LYS A 97 -13.22 8.12 -2.37
C LYS A 97 -12.14 8.57 -3.35
N GLY A 98 -12.05 7.88 -4.49
CA GLY A 98 -11.13 8.23 -5.55
C GLY A 98 -9.71 7.67 -5.40
N VAL A 99 -9.38 6.97 -4.31
CA VAL A 99 -8.08 6.30 -4.14
C VAL A 99 -7.91 5.20 -5.17
N ASP A 100 -8.90 4.33 -5.33
CA ASP A 100 -8.85 3.21 -6.28
C ASP A 100 -8.79 3.69 -7.73
N ALA A 101 -9.56 4.72 -8.07
CA ALA A 101 -9.52 5.34 -9.39
C ALA A 101 -8.16 5.95 -9.69
N ALA A 102 -7.53 6.60 -8.71
CA ALA A 102 -6.19 7.17 -8.86
C ALA A 102 -5.12 6.08 -9.03
N MET A 103 -5.21 4.98 -8.26
CA MET A 103 -4.31 3.83 -8.42
C MET A 103 -4.48 3.17 -9.79
N HIS A 104 -5.70 2.94 -10.22
CA HIS A 104 -6.01 2.38 -11.54
C HIS A 104 -5.44 3.25 -12.66
N ALA A 105 -5.64 4.56 -12.58
CA ALA A 105 -5.13 5.51 -13.58
C ALA A 105 -3.60 5.49 -13.65
N GLU A 106 -2.92 5.53 -12.51
CA GLU A 106 -1.46 5.51 -12.46
C GLU A 106 -0.90 4.19 -12.98
N LEU A 107 -1.48 3.07 -12.57
CA LEU A 107 -1.10 1.72 -13.03
C LEU A 107 -1.21 1.60 -14.55
N THR A 108 -2.31 2.06 -15.12
CA THR A 108 -2.56 2.06 -16.56
C THR A 108 -1.59 2.96 -17.31
N GLU A 109 -1.37 4.19 -16.83
CA GLU A 109 -0.47 5.16 -17.47
C GLU A 109 1.00 4.71 -17.45
N LEU A 110 1.47 4.17 -16.32
CA LEU A 110 2.83 3.62 -16.22
C LEU A 110 3.05 2.50 -17.24
N ALA A 111 2.08 1.61 -17.38
CA ALA A 111 2.14 0.51 -18.31
C ALA A 111 2.13 0.99 -19.78
N ARG A 112 1.19 1.86 -20.12
CA ARG A 112 1.06 2.42 -21.49
C ARG A 112 2.28 3.20 -21.93
N ASN A 113 2.86 3.97 -21.02
CA ASN A 113 4.05 4.77 -21.29
C ASN A 113 5.35 3.96 -21.23
N ARG A 114 5.27 2.66 -20.95
CA ARG A 114 6.45 1.79 -20.76
C ARG A 114 7.47 2.37 -19.78
N ALA A 115 6.96 2.99 -18.71
CA ALA A 115 7.79 3.68 -17.73
C ALA A 115 8.62 2.72 -16.87
N CYS A 116 8.19 1.47 -16.74
CA CYS A 116 8.83 0.45 -15.93
C CYS A 116 8.62 -0.95 -16.54
N SER A 117 9.48 -1.88 -16.17
CA SER A 117 9.35 -3.30 -16.51
C SER A 117 8.57 -4.09 -15.48
N ASP A 118 8.58 -3.63 -14.24
CA ASP A 118 8.00 -4.31 -13.09
C ASP A 118 7.20 -3.33 -12.24
N ILE A 119 6.01 -3.72 -11.84
CA ILE A 119 5.17 -3.00 -10.90
C ILE A 119 4.92 -3.88 -9.68
N VAL A 120 5.24 -3.35 -8.51
CA VAL A 120 4.86 -3.92 -7.22
C VAL A 120 3.57 -3.25 -6.77
N LEU A 121 2.54 -4.04 -6.53
CA LEU A 121 1.22 -3.58 -6.14
C LEU A 121 0.92 -4.06 -4.72
N VAL A 122 0.80 -3.11 -3.79
CA VAL A 122 0.50 -3.39 -2.37
C VAL A 122 -0.94 -3.02 -2.11
N THR A 123 -1.84 -3.95 -2.32
CA THR A 123 -3.29 -3.77 -2.17
C THR A 123 -4.00 -5.10 -1.99
N GLY A 124 -5.22 -5.05 -1.49
CA GLY A 124 -6.13 -6.20 -1.44
C GLY A 124 -7.39 -6.01 -2.29
N ASP A 125 -7.55 -4.85 -2.93
CA ASP A 125 -8.79 -4.46 -3.58
C ASP A 125 -8.93 -5.03 -4.99
N GLY A 126 -9.94 -5.88 -5.19
CA GLY A 126 -10.27 -6.49 -6.48
C GLY A 126 -10.69 -5.49 -7.56
N ASP A 127 -11.07 -4.27 -7.21
CA ASP A 127 -11.41 -3.23 -8.16
C ASP A 127 -10.21 -2.78 -9.01
N LEU A 128 -8.99 -3.13 -8.58
CA LEU A 128 -7.77 -2.88 -9.35
C LEU A 128 -7.45 -3.96 -10.40
N LEU A 129 -8.23 -5.04 -10.46
CA LEU A 129 -8.01 -6.11 -11.43
C LEU A 129 -7.93 -5.63 -12.89
N PRO A 130 -8.81 -4.75 -13.39
CA PRO A 130 -8.69 -4.26 -14.77
C PRO A 130 -7.37 -3.53 -15.04
N GLY A 131 -6.87 -2.78 -14.07
CA GLY A 131 -5.57 -2.10 -14.16
C GLY A 131 -4.39 -3.08 -14.17
N LEU A 132 -4.45 -4.11 -13.35
CA LEU A 132 -3.45 -5.19 -13.32
C LEU A 132 -3.40 -5.92 -14.67
N MET A 133 -4.56 -6.28 -15.21
CA MET A 133 -4.63 -6.94 -16.52
C MET A 133 -4.11 -6.05 -17.63
N SER A 134 -4.45 -4.76 -17.62
CA SER A 134 -3.91 -3.80 -18.58
C SER A 134 -2.38 -3.69 -18.51
N ALA A 135 -1.81 -3.70 -17.31
CA ALA A 135 -0.34 -3.70 -17.14
C ALA A 135 0.30 -4.95 -17.77
N LYS A 136 -0.28 -6.11 -17.55
CA LYS A 136 0.18 -7.37 -18.16
C LYS A 136 0.10 -7.34 -19.70
N GLU A 137 -0.99 -6.81 -20.25
CA GLU A 137 -1.17 -6.65 -21.70
C GLU A 137 -0.10 -5.77 -22.33
N HIS A 138 0.43 -4.80 -21.59
CA HIS A 138 1.53 -3.96 -22.02
C HIS A 138 2.92 -4.54 -21.72
N GLY A 139 2.98 -5.79 -21.25
CA GLY A 139 4.23 -6.50 -21.01
C GLY A 139 4.94 -6.13 -19.70
N VAL A 140 4.20 -5.55 -18.74
CA VAL A 140 4.74 -5.25 -17.41
C VAL A 140 4.52 -6.45 -16.49
N ALA A 141 5.56 -6.85 -15.77
CA ALA A 141 5.45 -7.87 -14.72
C ALA A 141 4.80 -7.25 -13.47
N VAL A 142 3.76 -7.90 -12.95
CA VAL A 142 3.01 -7.42 -11.78
C VAL A 142 3.28 -8.33 -10.58
N HIS A 143 3.86 -7.73 -9.54
CA HIS A 143 4.15 -8.37 -8.26
C HIS A 143 3.11 -7.90 -7.24
N LEU A 144 2.29 -8.81 -6.76
CA LEU A 144 1.29 -8.51 -5.74
C LEU A 144 1.85 -8.79 -4.34
N TRP A 145 1.89 -7.77 -3.50
CA TRP A 145 2.31 -7.93 -2.10
C TRP A 145 1.13 -7.85 -1.15
N ALA A 146 1.05 -8.85 -0.29
CA ALA A 146 0.09 -8.92 0.81
C ALA A 146 0.77 -8.57 2.13
N VAL A 147 0.01 -8.05 3.09
CA VAL A 147 0.38 -8.09 4.49
C VAL A 147 -0.10 -9.42 5.07
N GLN A 148 0.70 -10.04 5.93
CA GLN A 148 0.31 -11.26 6.62
C GLN A 148 -1.06 -11.08 7.29
N ALA A 149 -2.00 -11.99 7.03
CA ALA A 149 -3.32 -11.97 7.64
C ALA A 149 -3.26 -12.41 9.09
N ALA A 150 -4.02 -11.73 9.96
CA ALA A 150 -4.02 -11.99 11.39
C ALA A 150 -4.59 -13.37 11.75
N ASP A 151 -5.55 -13.85 10.98
CA ASP A 151 -6.26 -15.11 11.16
C ASP A 151 -5.75 -16.26 10.26
N GLY A 152 -4.74 -15.99 9.45
CA GLY A 152 -4.20 -16.94 8.49
C GLY A 152 -4.95 -17.02 7.17
N ASP A 153 -6.09 -16.33 7.05
CA ASP A 153 -6.83 -16.24 5.81
C ASP A 153 -6.26 -15.17 4.87
N TYR A 154 -6.73 -15.20 3.62
CA TYR A 154 -6.35 -14.17 2.66
C TYR A 154 -7.07 -12.85 2.96
N ASN A 155 -6.31 -11.75 2.94
CA ASN A 155 -6.84 -10.39 3.00
C ASN A 155 -6.73 -9.66 1.67
N GLN A 156 -6.74 -10.41 0.58
CA GLN A 156 -6.70 -9.91 -0.79
C GLN A 156 -7.77 -10.59 -1.64
N SER A 157 -8.21 -9.89 -2.69
CA SER A 157 -9.09 -10.46 -3.70
C SER A 157 -8.45 -11.68 -4.35
N GLU A 158 -9.21 -12.76 -4.47
CA GLU A 158 -8.76 -14.00 -5.13
C GLU A 158 -8.39 -13.76 -6.59
N ASP A 159 -9.10 -12.86 -7.27
CA ASP A 159 -8.82 -12.53 -8.67
C ASP A 159 -7.48 -11.83 -8.84
N LEU A 160 -7.12 -10.93 -7.91
CA LEU A 160 -5.78 -10.31 -7.91
C LEU A 160 -4.68 -11.34 -7.70
N VAL A 161 -4.88 -12.25 -6.75
CA VAL A 161 -3.92 -13.33 -6.46
C VAL A 161 -3.74 -14.24 -7.65
N ALA A 162 -4.83 -14.58 -8.34
CA ALA A 162 -4.80 -15.45 -9.52
C ALA A 162 -4.10 -14.81 -10.73
N GLU A 163 -4.28 -13.49 -10.93
CA GLU A 163 -3.79 -12.79 -12.12
C GLU A 163 -2.39 -12.18 -11.96
N ALA A 164 -1.91 -11.95 -10.75
CA ALA A 164 -0.56 -11.45 -10.54
C ALA A 164 0.49 -12.43 -11.05
N ASP A 165 1.58 -11.91 -11.60
CA ASP A 165 2.69 -12.76 -12.07
C ASP A 165 3.40 -13.41 -10.89
N GLU A 166 3.57 -12.67 -9.80
CA GLU A 166 4.13 -13.17 -8.54
C GLU A 166 3.40 -12.58 -7.33
N ARG A 167 3.35 -13.34 -6.25
CA ARG A 167 2.80 -12.90 -4.97
C ARG A 167 3.81 -13.11 -3.85
N ARG A 168 3.94 -12.11 -2.99
CA ARG A 168 4.77 -12.16 -1.78
C ARG A 168 3.96 -11.65 -0.58
N VAL A 169 4.35 -12.10 0.59
CA VAL A 169 3.73 -11.70 1.86
C VAL A 169 4.73 -10.90 2.69
N LEU A 170 4.33 -9.70 3.08
CA LEU A 170 5.01 -8.90 4.09
C LEU A 170 4.63 -9.50 5.45
N ASP A 171 5.54 -10.28 6.03
CA ASP A 171 5.28 -11.00 7.28
C ASP A 171 5.38 -10.09 8.50
N ARG A 172 4.97 -10.62 9.66
CA ARG A 172 5.03 -9.87 10.92
C ARG A 172 6.43 -9.33 11.21
N ALA A 173 7.48 -10.11 10.97
CA ALA A 173 8.85 -9.68 11.22
C ALA A 173 9.26 -8.49 10.36
N TRP A 174 8.83 -8.47 9.10
CA TRP A 174 9.05 -7.34 8.20
C TRP A 174 8.24 -6.10 8.62
N ILE A 175 6.95 -6.28 8.93
CA ILE A 175 6.06 -5.19 9.35
C ILE A 175 6.55 -4.54 10.65
N THR A 176 6.97 -5.32 11.62
CA THR A 176 7.38 -4.80 12.94
C THR A 176 8.68 -3.99 12.94
N ARG A 177 9.41 -3.98 11.85
CA ARG A 177 10.55 -3.06 11.69
C ARG A 177 10.13 -1.59 11.68
N ALA A 178 8.93 -1.30 11.15
CA ALA A 178 8.44 0.04 10.94
C ALA A 178 7.12 0.34 11.65
N VAL A 179 6.39 -0.67 12.09
CA VAL A 179 5.05 -0.53 12.66
C VAL A 179 4.98 -1.18 14.02
N ARG A 180 4.39 -0.47 14.98
CA ARG A 180 4.18 -0.97 16.36
C ARG A 180 2.72 -0.79 16.77
N ALA A 181 2.19 -1.74 17.54
CA ALA A 181 0.93 -1.56 18.22
C ALA A 181 1.07 -0.50 19.31
N LYS A 182 0.11 0.40 19.43
CA LYS A 182 0.03 1.32 20.56
C LYS A 182 -0.53 0.59 21.77
N GLU A 183 0.07 0.83 22.93
CA GLU A 183 -0.50 0.38 24.20
C GLU A 183 -1.84 1.08 24.43
N LEU A 184 -2.85 0.29 24.84
CA LEU A 184 -4.10 0.86 25.33
C LEU A 184 -3.77 1.63 26.62
N PRO A 185 -4.37 2.83 26.83
CA PRO A 185 -4.24 3.48 28.13
C PRO A 185 -4.77 2.50 29.18
N GLY A 186 -3.92 2.22 30.17
CA GLY A 186 -4.30 1.35 31.28
C GLY A 186 -5.57 1.87 31.95
N PRO A 187 -6.36 1.01 32.60
CA PRO A 187 -7.51 1.48 33.37
C PRO A 187 -7.01 2.56 34.34
N CYS A 188 -7.66 3.73 34.30
CA CYS A 188 -7.40 4.75 35.32
C CYS A 188 -7.46 4.07 36.67
N ALA A 189 -6.36 4.09 37.40
CA ALA A 189 -6.39 3.69 38.82
C ALA A 189 -7.38 4.58 39.55
N PRO A 190 -8.21 4.00 40.45
CA PRO A 190 -9.26 4.73 41.19
C PRO A 190 -8.70 5.86 42.06
#